data_39aaaef1dd8b0d86f52afde0db3d6e75
#
_entry.id   39aaaef1dd8b0d86f52afde0db3d6e75
#
_cell.length_a   1.000
_cell.length_b   1.000
_cell.length_c   1.000
_cell.angle_alpha   90.00
_cell.angle_beta   90.00
_cell.angle_gamma   90.00
#
_symmetry.space_group_name_H-M   'P 1'
#
loop_
_entity.id
_entity.type
_entity.pdbx_description
1 polymer ?
#
loop_
_entity_poly.entity_id
_entity_poly.type
_entity_poly.pdbx_seq_one_letter_code
_entity_poly.pdbx_strand_id
1 'polypeptide(L)'
;MNSFLLRWMNSRICAPLAQVVLGLLILEMPTLPLCAQESVSPESTIRLRYQKTETMIPMRDGTKLHTTVFSPRDTTRKYPILMKRTPYACAPYGADSYPASLGPSEHFVKAGYIFVNQDVRGRFMSEGTFQQVTPHIANKKSPTDVDESSDTYDTIAWLLKNSPNHNGRVGMFGISYPGFYCSAGMIDAHPALRAVSPQAPVGDWYFDDFLHNGAFFLAHAYRWLNNNAHERTGPTTERPTPEVLPSNDGYNLFLDAMTIDEINRRHLKGKVPFWSEMMAHPNRDEFWKKREILPHLKNVAPAVMVVTGWYDAEDLYGSFKTYQTIERQNPGVNNVLVVGPWIHGGWASGDGDKLGAVPFGSKTGTFYRAEIEFPFFEKYLKDADHSAPAEATVFETGSNSWRSFDHWPPREISVQQYFVRERGILSSEAPIGTDDKSFDEFVSDPAKPVPYTEAITNRMTVEYMVEDQRFAARRGDVMVYQTEPLESDMVIAGPLDVNLWVSTTGTDADFIVKLIDVQPDGTNPATLPNYQMMVRSEVIRGRFRDSFEHPKAFEPGVPAEVHIELLDILHRFKKGHRIMIQVQSTWFPLIDRNPQTFVPNIYLAKPEDFQKATHRILRSARHPTHIRMGVLPK
;
A
#
# COMPACT_ATOMS: atom_id res chain seq x y z
N MET A 1 -21.50 -31.45 -48.15
CA MET A 1 -22.12 -32.78 -48.31
C MET A 1 -22.73 -33.15 -46.99
N ASN A 2 -24.07 -33.20 -47.00
CA ASN A 2 -25.03 -33.97 -46.19
C ASN A 2 -24.84 -34.02 -44.66
N SER A 3 -25.68 -33.35 -43.87
CA SER A 3 -27.13 -33.57 -43.57
C SER A 3 -27.41 -34.92 -42.92
N PHE A 4 -27.94 -34.90 -41.69
CA PHE A 4 -29.15 -35.64 -41.32
C PHE A 4 -29.78 -35.11 -40.03
N LEU A 5 -31.03 -34.69 -40.17
CA LEU A 5 -32.12 -34.40 -39.24
C LEU A 5 -32.79 -35.70 -38.77
N LEU A 6 -33.53 -35.67 -37.65
CA LEU A 6 -34.92 -36.11 -37.37
C LEU A 6 -35.04 -36.44 -35.88
N ARG A 7 -35.89 -35.75 -35.08
CA ARG A 7 -37.34 -35.85 -34.87
C ARG A 7 -37.83 -37.22 -34.37
N TRP A 8 -38.54 -37.19 -33.24
CA TRP A 8 -39.86 -37.82 -32.93
C TRP A 8 -40.23 -37.41 -31.49
N MET A 9 -41.26 -36.67 -31.19
CA MET A 9 -42.73 -36.74 -31.21
C MET A 9 -43.39 -37.65 -30.13
N ASN A 10 -44.10 -36.97 -29.22
CA ASN A 10 -45.39 -37.18 -28.60
C ASN A 10 -45.91 -38.58 -28.29
N SER A 11 -46.40 -38.77 -27.05
CA SER A 11 -47.75 -39.35 -26.86
C SER A 11 -48.40 -38.88 -25.56
N ARG A 12 -49.61 -38.37 -25.71
CA ARG A 12 -50.63 -38.07 -24.67
C ARG A 12 -51.34 -39.37 -24.32
N ILE A 13 -51.74 -39.51 -23.04
CA ILE A 13 -52.94 -40.28 -22.67
C ILE A 13 -53.70 -39.51 -21.59
N CYS A 14 -55.05 -39.36 -21.83
CA CYS A 14 -56.03 -38.66 -21.02
C CYS A 14 -56.81 -39.58 -20.08
N ALA A 15 -57.17 -39.02 -18.91
CA ALA A 15 -58.49 -39.05 -18.24
C ALA A 15 -58.90 -40.23 -17.33
N PRO A 16 -59.98 -40.18 -16.49
CA PRO A 16 -60.70 -39.00 -15.97
C PRO A 16 -61.07 -38.98 -14.46
N LEU A 17 -61.54 -37.83 -13.99
CA LEU A 17 -62.53 -37.47 -12.96
C LEU A 17 -62.87 -38.38 -11.77
N ALA A 18 -62.74 -37.83 -10.57
CA ALA A 18 -63.73 -37.91 -9.50
C ALA A 18 -63.78 -36.60 -8.70
N GLN A 19 -64.89 -35.85 -8.76
CA GLN A 19 -65.18 -34.68 -7.94
C GLN A 19 -65.56 -35.16 -6.53
N VAL A 20 -64.86 -34.60 -5.50
CA VAL A 20 -65.39 -34.56 -4.13
C VAL A 20 -65.42 -33.08 -3.72
N VAL A 21 -66.64 -32.56 -3.60
CA VAL A 21 -66.89 -31.24 -3.05
C VAL A 21 -66.73 -31.29 -1.54
N LEU A 22 -65.74 -30.63 -1.00
CA LEU A 22 -65.61 -30.35 0.43
C LEU A 22 -65.60 -28.84 0.60
N GLY A 23 -66.71 -28.30 1.09
CA GLY A 23 -66.88 -26.88 1.43
C GLY A 23 -65.98 -26.51 2.60
N LEU A 24 -64.97 -25.67 2.37
CA LEU A 24 -64.23 -24.98 3.43
C LEU A 24 -64.79 -23.55 3.57
N LEU A 25 -65.34 -23.27 4.73
CA LEU A 25 -65.59 -21.92 5.20
C LEU A 25 -64.25 -21.20 5.32
N ILE A 26 -64.00 -20.21 4.47
CA ILE A 26 -62.90 -19.28 4.60
C ILE A 26 -63.32 -18.24 5.64
N LEU A 27 -62.79 -18.35 6.87
CA LEU A 27 -62.77 -17.24 7.81
C LEU A 27 -61.76 -16.21 7.28
N GLU A 28 -62.21 -15.09 6.79
CA GLU A 28 -61.38 -13.91 6.54
C GLU A 28 -60.81 -13.40 7.88
N MET A 29 -59.57 -13.76 8.17
CA MET A 29 -58.80 -13.05 9.19
C MET A 29 -58.37 -11.70 8.60
N PRO A 30 -58.57 -10.57 9.30
CA PRO A 30 -58.05 -9.30 8.86
C PRO A 30 -56.52 -9.38 8.87
N THR A 31 -55.90 -9.28 7.69
CA THR A 31 -54.46 -9.06 7.56
C THR A 31 -54.12 -7.70 8.16
N LEU A 32 -53.58 -7.70 9.36
CA LEU A 32 -52.89 -6.52 9.89
C LEU A 32 -51.81 -6.12 8.89
N PRO A 33 -51.70 -4.84 8.50
CA PRO A 33 -50.62 -4.40 7.65
C PRO A 33 -49.32 -4.67 8.40
N LEU A 34 -48.44 -5.51 7.81
CA LEU A 34 -47.07 -5.63 8.23
C LEU A 34 -46.47 -4.22 8.09
N CYS A 35 -46.30 -3.52 9.20
CA CYS A 35 -45.51 -2.29 9.20
C CYS A 35 -44.16 -2.65 8.64
N ALA A 36 -43.91 -2.29 7.38
CA ALA A 36 -42.59 -2.29 6.82
C ALA A 36 -41.72 -1.41 7.75
N GLN A 37 -40.83 -2.02 8.49
CA GLN A 37 -39.81 -1.31 9.23
C GLN A 37 -39.01 -0.58 8.16
N GLU A 38 -39.24 0.72 7.97
CA GLU A 38 -38.41 1.56 7.12
C GLU A 38 -36.98 1.40 7.64
N SER A 39 -36.13 0.80 6.83
CA SER A 39 -34.70 0.71 7.14
C SER A 39 -34.13 2.13 7.15
N VAL A 40 -33.83 2.63 8.34
CA VAL A 40 -33.22 3.95 8.52
C VAL A 40 -31.89 3.95 7.76
N SER A 41 -31.71 4.90 6.85
CA SER A 41 -30.45 4.98 6.10
C SER A 41 -29.25 5.22 7.04
N PRO A 42 -28.04 4.79 6.66
CA PRO A 42 -26.83 5.04 7.46
C PRO A 42 -26.62 6.53 7.78
N GLU A 43 -26.84 7.43 6.81
CA GLU A 43 -26.76 8.89 7.03
C GLU A 43 -27.80 9.37 8.04
N SER A 44 -29.00 8.84 8.00
CA SER A 44 -30.06 9.17 8.98
C SER A 44 -29.66 8.73 10.38
N THR A 45 -28.99 7.58 10.52
CA THR A 45 -28.47 7.09 11.79
C THR A 45 -27.42 8.03 12.36
N ILE A 46 -26.47 8.51 11.55
CA ILE A 46 -25.44 9.48 11.98
C ILE A 46 -26.12 10.80 12.37
N ARG A 47 -27.03 11.32 11.57
CA ARG A 47 -27.77 12.58 11.85
C ARG A 47 -28.54 12.53 13.17
N LEU A 48 -29.10 11.40 13.53
CA LEU A 48 -29.81 11.23 14.81
C LEU A 48 -28.87 11.29 16.02
N ARG A 49 -27.62 10.82 15.88
CA ARG A 49 -26.66 10.73 16.97
C ARG A 49 -25.72 11.92 17.07
N TYR A 50 -25.44 12.59 15.96
CA TYR A 50 -24.41 13.63 15.84
C TYR A 50 -24.99 14.94 15.31
N GLN A 51 -24.44 16.03 15.80
CA GLN A 51 -24.61 17.35 15.21
C GLN A 51 -23.37 17.67 14.38
N LYS A 52 -23.57 18.05 13.12
CA LYS A 52 -22.52 18.51 12.23
C LYS A 52 -22.37 20.02 12.34
N THR A 53 -21.11 20.48 12.36
CA THR A 53 -20.72 21.88 12.26
C THR A 53 -19.58 22.01 11.27
N GLU A 54 -19.65 22.96 10.37
CA GLU A 54 -18.54 23.34 9.47
C GLU A 54 -17.98 24.69 9.89
N THR A 55 -16.66 24.81 9.88
CA THR A 55 -15.97 26.02 10.32
C THR A 55 -14.67 26.21 9.56
N MET A 56 -14.26 27.47 9.44
CA MET A 56 -12.96 27.86 8.91
C MET A 56 -12.02 28.19 10.08
N ILE A 57 -11.14 27.24 10.43
CA ILE A 57 -10.20 27.41 11.54
C ILE A 57 -9.01 28.26 11.10
N PRO A 58 -8.74 29.40 11.75
CA PRO A 58 -7.59 30.22 11.42
C PRO A 58 -6.30 29.60 11.96
N MET A 59 -5.30 29.47 11.09
CA MET A 59 -3.94 29.09 11.44
C MET A 59 -3.15 30.32 11.88
N ARG A 60 -1.96 30.14 12.45
CA ARG A 60 -1.10 31.20 13.00
C ARG A 60 -0.69 32.28 11.98
N ASP A 61 -0.67 31.95 10.69
CA ASP A 61 -0.39 32.85 9.57
C ASP A 61 -1.64 33.54 9.01
N GLY A 62 -2.81 33.30 9.61
CA GLY A 62 -4.10 33.84 9.18
C GLY A 62 -4.83 33.04 8.11
N THR A 63 -4.19 32.04 7.48
CA THR A 63 -4.85 31.13 6.52
C THR A 63 -5.91 30.31 7.24
N LYS A 64 -7.08 30.12 6.62
CA LYS A 64 -8.20 29.39 7.23
C LYS A 64 -8.39 28.02 6.60
N LEU A 65 -8.48 26.99 7.44
CA LEU A 65 -8.67 25.62 7.01
C LEU A 65 -10.09 25.14 7.29
N HIS A 66 -10.76 24.65 6.24
CA HIS A 66 -12.11 24.12 6.35
C HIS A 66 -12.11 22.85 7.18
N THR A 67 -12.95 22.84 8.19
CA THR A 67 -13.02 21.76 9.17
C THR A 67 -14.48 21.38 9.45
N THR A 68 -14.78 20.12 9.34
CA THR A 68 -16.08 19.55 9.69
C THR A 68 -15.97 18.85 11.05
N VAL A 69 -16.83 19.20 11.98
CA VAL A 69 -16.90 18.64 13.34
C VAL A 69 -18.24 17.94 13.51
N PHE A 70 -18.21 16.68 13.91
CA PHE A 70 -19.38 15.90 14.29
C PHE A 70 -19.34 15.66 15.80
N SER A 71 -20.20 16.36 16.54
CA SER A 71 -20.30 16.24 18.00
C SER A 71 -21.49 15.37 18.39
N PRO A 72 -21.34 14.43 19.34
CA PRO A 72 -22.48 13.69 19.87
C PRO A 72 -23.58 14.64 20.38
N ARG A 73 -24.85 14.34 20.09
CA ARG A 73 -25.99 15.11 20.59
C ARG A 73 -26.24 14.92 22.09
N ASP A 74 -25.74 13.83 22.66
CA ASP A 74 -25.71 13.63 24.10
C ASP A 74 -24.67 14.57 24.73
N THR A 75 -25.12 15.52 25.52
CA THR A 75 -24.27 16.49 26.21
C THR A 75 -24.05 16.16 27.70
N THR A 76 -24.52 15.01 28.17
CA THR A 76 -24.43 14.60 29.59
C THR A 76 -23.03 14.16 29.99
N ARG A 77 -22.15 13.89 29.04
CA ARG A 77 -20.77 13.45 29.25
C ARG A 77 -19.80 14.16 28.32
N LYS A 78 -18.49 13.98 28.58
CA LYS A 78 -17.41 14.49 27.73
C LYS A 78 -16.85 13.42 26.85
N TYR A 79 -16.37 13.81 25.66
CA TYR A 79 -15.91 12.93 24.61
C TYR A 79 -14.48 13.28 24.16
N PRO A 80 -13.65 12.30 23.81
CA PRO A 80 -12.39 12.58 23.15
C PRO A 80 -12.63 13.04 21.71
N ILE A 81 -11.69 13.79 21.18
CA ILE A 81 -11.66 14.19 19.78
C ILE A 81 -10.84 13.18 18.98
N LEU A 82 -11.36 12.72 17.86
CA LEU A 82 -10.63 11.88 16.90
C LEU A 82 -10.59 12.59 15.55
N MET A 83 -9.39 12.97 15.13
CA MET A 83 -9.16 13.86 13.99
C MET A 83 -8.52 13.14 12.81
N LYS A 84 -8.95 13.50 11.60
CA LYS A 84 -8.33 13.14 10.33
C LYS A 84 -8.11 14.40 9.48
N ARG A 85 -6.88 14.60 9.01
CA ARG A 85 -6.54 15.63 8.01
C ARG A 85 -6.37 14.95 6.65
N THR A 86 -6.81 15.59 5.58
CA THR A 86 -6.89 14.92 4.27
C THR A 86 -6.77 15.89 3.10
N PRO A 87 -6.08 15.50 2.00
CA PRO A 87 -6.10 16.23 0.74
C PRO A 87 -7.24 15.79 -0.18
N TYR A 88 -8.10 14.83 0.27
CA TYR A 88 -9.08 14.13 -0.55
C TYR A 88 -10.53 14.56 -0.35
N ALA A 89 -10.79 15.68 0.28
CA ALA A 89 -12.08 16.26 0.66
C ALA A 89 -12.68 15.75 1.98
N CYS A 90 -13.17 16.70 2.78
CA CYS A 90 -13.99 16.45 3.97
C CYS A 90 -15.49 16.25 3.63
N ALA A 91 -15.79 15.88 2.39
CA ALA A 91 -17.17 15.67 1.93
C ALA A 91 -17.95 14.67 2.82
N PRO A 92 -19.29 14.82 2.87
CA PRO A 92 -20.11 15.78 2.15
C PRO A 92 -20.08 17.17 2.79
N TYR A 93 -20.03 18.20 1.97
CA TYR A 93 -20.11 19.61 2.41
C TYR A 93 -21.55 20.06 2.60
N GLY A 94 -21.75 21.10 3.44
CA GLY A 94 -23.05 21.66 3.80
C GLY A 94 -23.58 21.08 5.12
N ALA A 95 -24.17 21.97 5.93
CA ALA A 95 -24.61 21.69 7.30
C ALA A 95 -25.57 20.51 7.43
N ASP A 96 -26.39 20.27 6.39
CA ASP A 96 -27.42 19.25 6.37
C ASP A 96 -26.99 17.96 5.65
N SER A 97 -25.77 17.90 5.14
CA SER A 97 -25.25 16.72 4.45
C SER A 97 -24.40 15.88 5.40
N TYR A 98 -24.74 14.61 5.57
CA TYR A 98 -24.08 13.69 6.50
C TYR A 98 -23.45 12.52 5.74
N PRO A 99 -22.29 12.01 6.19
CA PRO A 99 -21.69 10.81 5.61
C PRO A 99 -22.39 9.55 6.11
N ALA A 100 -22.23 8.45 5.40
CA ALA A 100 -22.74 7.14 5.81
C ALA A 100 -22.04 6.55 7.03
N SER A 101 -20.82 7.00 7.34
CA SER A 101 -20.01 6.52 8.48
C SER A 101 -19.13 7.64 9.04
N LEU A 102 -18.71 7.50 10.30
CA LEU A 102 -17.78 8.40 10.98
C LEU A 102 -16.65 7.60 11.63
N GLY A 103 -15.47 8.19 11.63
CA GLY A 103 -14.27 7.62 12.24
C GLY A 103 -13.79 6.33 11.57
N PRO A 104 -12.89 5.58 12.23
CA PRO A 104 -12.31 4.36 11.66
C PRO A 104 -13.32 3.21 11.55
N SER A 105 -14.25 3.11 12.51
CA SER A 105 -15.25 2.03 12.53
C SER A 105 -16.47 2.40 13.36
N GLU A 106 -17.53 1.57 13.28
CA GLU A 106 -18.74 1.72 14.10
C GLU A 106 -18.48 1.64 15.61
N HIS A 107 -17.42 0.98 16.05
CA HIS A 107 -17.07 0.91 17.47
C HIS A 107 -16.89 2.32 18.04
N PHE A 108 -16.21 3.21 17.32
CA PHE A 108 -16.00 4.61 17.73
C PHE A 108 -17.29 5.41 17.77
N VAL A 109 -18.19 5.18 16.81
CA VAL A 109 -19.52 5.83 16.76
C VAL A 109 -20.37 5.40 17.97
N LYS A 110 -20.35 4.10 18.32
CA LYS A 110 -21.10 3.54 19.46
C LYS A 110 -20.54 4.03 20.80
N ALA A 111 -19.21 4.10 20.90
CA ALA A 111 -18.51 4.54 22.11
C ALA A 111 -18.59 6.06 22.36
N GLY A 112 -18.92 6.83 21.34
CA GLY A 112 -19.02 8.29 21.38
C GLY A 112 -17.66 8.97 21.34
N TYR A 113 -17.41 9.67 20.22
CA TYR A 113 -16.24 10.52 19.94
C TYR A 113 -16.72 11.79 19.26
N ILE A 114 -15.99 12.87 19.39
CA ILE A 114 -16.11 14.04 18.51
C ILE A 114 -15.22 13.75 17.30
N PHE A 115 -15.82 13.59 16.12
CA PHE A 115 -15.04 13.36 14.89
C PHE A 115 -14.76 14.66 14.19
N VAL A 116 -13.51 14.85 13.79
CA VAL A 116 -13.04 16.04 13.09
C VAL A 116 -12.37 15.63 11.79
N ASN A 117 -12.86 16.16 10.67
CA ASN A 117 -12.23 16.04 9.37
C ASN A 117 -11.82 17.43 8.89
N GLN A 118 -10.57 17.57 8.42
CA GLN A 118 -10.04 18.84 7.95
C GLN A 118 -9.47 18.71 6.55
N ASP A 119 -9.94 19.55 5.63
CA ASP A 119 -9.24 19.77 4.36
C ASP A 119 -7.90 20.44 4.66
N VAL A 120 -6.80 19.87 4.18
CA VAL A 120 -5.48 20.46 4.39
C VAL A 120 -5.31 21.74 3.58
N ARG A 121 -4.33 22.54 3.94
CA ARG A 121 -3.97 23.80 3.31
C ARG A 121 -3.95 23.67 1.78
N GLY A 122 -4.65 24.58 1.10
CA GLY A 122 -4.69 24.61 -0.35
C GLY A 122 -5.51 23.51 -1.03
N ARG A 123 -6.26 22.69 -0.27
CA ARG A 123 -7.14 21.66 -0.84
C ARG A 123 -8.61 21.94 -0.55
N PHE A 124 -9.45 21.57 -1.50
CA PHE A 124 -10.93 21.73 -1.44
C PHE A 124 -11.39 23.06 -0.87
N MET A 125 -12.04 23.11 0.28
CA MET A 125 -12.61 24.33 0.86
C MET A 125 -11.62 25.11 1.74
N SER A 126 -10.41 24.59 1.99
CA SER A 126 -9.37 25.30 2.73
C SER A 126 -8.67 26.36 1.88
N GLU A 127 -8.28 27.46 2.51
CA GLU A 127 -7.47 28.52 1.92
C GLU A 127 -5.99 28.09 1.78
N GLY A 128 -5.18 28.97 1.19
CA GLY A 128 -3.74 28.78 1.01
C GLY A 128 -3.36 28.02 -0.23
N THR A 129 -2.07 27.72 -0.37
CA THR A 129 -1.48 26.99 -1.49
C THR A 129 -1.12 25.58 -1.05
N PHE A 130 -1.51 24.59 -1.84
CA PHE A 130 -1.16 23.21 -1.61
C PHE A 130 0.26 22.90 -2.09
N GLN A 131 1.00 22.18 -1.30
CA GLN A 131 2.28 21.60 -1.67
C GLN A 131 2.24 20.09 -1.48
N GLN A 132 2.65 19.35 -2.48
CA GLN A 132 2.72 17.89 -2.39
C GLN A 132 3.78 17.48 -1.35
N VAL A 133 3.36 16.71 -0.34
CA VAL A 133 4.16 16.32 0.83
C VAL A 133 4.94 17.52 1.36
N THR A 134 4.21 18.41 2.02
CA THR A 134 4.74 19.67 2.54
C THR A 134 6.03 19.45 3.34
N PRO A 135 7.17 20.03 2.95
CA PRO A 135 8.41 19.93 3.70
C PRO A 135 8.25 20.38 5.15
N HIS A 136 8.82 19.60 6.06
CA HIS A 136 8.84 19.96 7.47
C HIS A 136 9.85 21.10 7.73
N ILE A 137 9.45 22.07 8.55
CA ILE A 137 10.31 23.17 9.00
C ILE A 137 10.78 22.88 10.43
N ALA A 138 11.99 22.36 10.58
CA ALA A 138 12.52 21.95 11.87
C ALA A 138 12.70 23.10 12.88
N ASN A 139 13.00 24.31 12.41
CA ASN A 139 13.26 25.50 13.25
C ASN A 139 12.36 26.65 12.83
N LYS A 140 11.09 26.60 13.24
CA LYS A 140 10.13 27.69 13.00
C LYS A 140 10.50 28.93 13.81
N LYS A 141 10.77 30.05 13.14
CA LYS A 141 11.23 31.31 13.75
C LYS A 141 10.16 32.41 13.73
N SER A 142 9.15 32.25 12.91
CA SER A 142 8.08 33.25 12.74
C SER A 142 6.71 32.57 12.62
N PRO A 143 5.61 33.30 12.83
CA PRO A 143 4.26 32.81 12.57
C PRO A 143 4.01 32.41 11.11
N THR A 144 4.84 32.88 10.17
CA THR A 144 4.74 32.53 8.75
C THR A 144 5.49 31.23 8.39
N ASP A 145 6.27 30.68 9.32
CA ASP A 145 6.91 29.37 9.15
C ASP A 145 5.88 28.27 9.46
N VAL A 146 5.09 27.93 8.47
CA VAL A 146 3.97 26.98 8.59
C VAL A 146 4.22 25.71 7.80
N ASP A 147 3.86 24.58 8.41
CA ASP A 147 3.88 23.25 7.83
C ASP A 147 2.74 22.42 8.43
N GLU A 148 2.68 21.12 8.11
CA GLU A 148 1.61 20.24 8.58
C GLU A 148 1.62 20.04 10.10
N SER A 149 2.79 20.11 10.77
CA SER A 149 2.85 20.02 12.24
C SER A 149 2.27 21.26 12.90
N SER A 150 2.56 22.44 12.38
CA SER A 150 2.01 23.71 12.90
C SER A 150 0.52 23.84 12.64
N ASP A 151 0.03 23.45 11.46
CA ASP A 151 -1.39 23.47 11.14
C ASP A 151 -2.18 22.48 12.02
N THR A 152 -1.59 21.30 12.32
CA THR A 152 -2.17 20.33 13.26
C THR A 152 -2.24 20.91 14.68
N TYR A 153 -1.16 21.53 15.15
CA TYR A 153 -1.09 22.16 16.46
C TYR A 153 -2.17 23.24 16.63
N ASP A 154 -2.24 24.17 15.68
CA ASP A 154 -3.20 25.28 15.71
C ASP A 154 -4.65 24.78 15.64
N THR A 155 -4.91 23.75 14.83
CA THR A 155 -6.22 23.12 14.74
C THR A 155 -6.64 22.53 16.09
N ILE A 156 -5.76 21.78 16.76
CA ILE A 156 -6.05 21.20 18.08
C ILE A 156 -6.30 22.30 19.12
N ALA A 157 -5.45 23.34 19.16
CA ALA A 157 -5.62 24.46 20.09
C ALA A 157 -6.98 25.15 19.89
N TRP A 158 -7.39 25.37 18.64
CA TRP A 158 -8.69 25.95 18.32
C TRP A 158 -9.86 25.05 18.74
N LEU A 159 -9.79 23.75 18.44
CA LEU A 159 -10.82 22.77 18.80
C LEU A 159 -11.05 22.71 20.31
N LEU A 160 -10.00 22.67 21.11
CA LEU A 160 -10.10 22.66 22.58
C LEU A 160 -10.72 23.94 23.14
N LYS A 161 -10.58 25.06 22.46
CA LYS A 161 -11.19 26.34 22.88
C LYS A 161 -12.66 26.45 22.47
N ASN A 162 -13.04 25.89 21.32
CA ASN A 162 -14.30 26.20 20.65
C ASN A 162 -15.28 25.03 20.54
N SER A 163 -14.84 23.77 20.71
CA SER A 163 -15.73 22.61 20.66
C SER A 163 -16.28 22.30 22.06
N PRO A 164 -17.60 22.22 22.24
CA PRO A 164 -18.18 21.86 23.54
C PRO A 164 -17.99 20.37 23.85
N ASN A 165 -18.10 20.03 25.13
CA ASN A 165 -18.18 18.65 25.64
C ASN A 165 -16.98 17.74 25.35
N HIS A 166 -15.81 18.28 24.96
CA HIS A 166 -14.60 17.48 24.86
C HIS A 166 -13.99 17.16 26.24
N ASN A 167 -13.26 16.03 26.33
CA ASN A 167 -12.55 15.62 27.54
C ASN A 167 -11.11 16.14 27.63
N GLY A 168 -10.65 16.98 26.68
CA GLY A 168 -9.31 17.51 26.59
C GLY A 168 -8.28 16.62 25.91
N ARG A 169 -8.66 15.46 25.38
CA ARG A 169 -7.78 14.54 24.68
C ARG A 169 -8.12 14.41 23.22
N VAL A 170 -7.07 14.37 22.41
CA VAL A 170 -7.16 14.27 20.95
C VAL A 170 -6.41 13.04 20.47
N GLY A 171 -7.02 12.28 19.59
CA GLY A 171 -6.39 11.26 18.77
C GLY A 171 -6.35 11.68 17.32
N MET A 172 -5.43 11.10 16.57
CA MET A 172 -5.31 11.32 15.13
C MET A 172 -5.07 10.01 14.41
N PHE A 173 -5.73 9.81 13.26
CA PHE A 173 -5.55 8.63 12.43
C PHE A 173 -5.63 9.00 10.95
N GLY A 174 -5.02 8.20 10.11
CA GLY A 174 -5.09 8.39 8.66
C GLY A 174 -4.34 7.32 7.91
N ILE A 175 -4.83 6.98 6.72
CA ILE A 175 -4.26 5.97 5.83
C ILE A 175 -3.64 6.69 4.64
N SER A 176 -2.42 6.28 4.19
CA SER A 176 -1.77 6.82 3.01
C SER A 176 -1.32 8.27 3.24
N TYR A 177 -1.62 9.18 2.36
CA TYR A 177 -1.38 10.61 2.55
C TYR A 177 -1.94 11.14 3.88
N PRO A 178 -3.18 10.82 4.33
CA PRO A 178 -3.63 11.10 5.70
C PRO A 178 -2.75 10.48 6.79
N GLY A 179 -2.06 9.38 6.52
CA GLY A 179 -1.02 8.79 7.38
C GLY A 179 0.22 9.69 7.48
N PHE A 180 0.66 10.28 6.38
CA PHE A 180 1.71 11.31 6.39
C PHE A 180 1.34 12.50 7.30
N TYR A 181 0.07 12.97 7.25
CA TYR A 181 -0.36 14.05 8.17
C TYR A 181 -0.37 13.62 9.63
N CYS A 182 -0.56 12.33 9.93
CA CYS A 182 -0.37 11.78 11.27
C CYS A 182 1.11 11.86 11.67
N SER A 183 2.02 11.43 10.79
CA SER A 183 3.46 11.51 11.01
C SER A 183 3.94 12.94 11.23
N ALA A 184 3.51 13.88 10.40
CA ALA A 184 3.84 15.29 10.56
C ALA A 184 3.22 15.89 11.83
N GLY A 185 1.96 15.55 12.14
CA GLY A 185 1.22 16.12 13.27
C GLY A 185 1.71 15.67 14.65
N MET A 186 2.46 14.57 14.75
CA MET A 186 3.04 14.13 16.03
C MET A 186 4.41 14.74 16.34
N ILE A 187 5.04 15.46 15.41
CA ILE A 187 6.29 16.19 15.62
C ILE A 187 6.01 17.46 16.42
N ASP A 188 6.68 17.62 17.56
CA ASP A 188 6.44 18.75 18.48
C ASP A 188 4.94 18.97 18.77
N ALA A 189 4.24 17.88 19.02
CA ALA A 189 2.79 17.83 19.07
C ALA A 189 2.17 18.70 20.17
N HIS A 190 0.94 19.17 19.92
CA HIS A 190 0.14 19.79 20.96
C HIS A 190 -0.05 18.82 22.14
N PRO A 191 0.09 19.28 23.45
CA PRO A 191 0.04 18.37 24.61
C PRO A 191 -1.24 17.55 24.75
N ALA A 192 -2.33 17.99 24.15
CA ALA A 192 -3.60 17.26 24.12
C ALA A 192 -3.61 16.10 23.12
N LEU A 193 -2.67 16.01 22.16
CA LEU A 193 -2.55 14.89 21.26
C LEU A 193 -1.94 13.71 22.00
N ARG A 194 -2.77 12.69 22.29
CA ARG A 194 -2.42 11.58 23.17
C ARG A 194 -2.21 10.25 22.45
N ALA A 195 -2.81 10.09 21.27
CA ALA A 195 -2.72 8.88 20.47
C ALA A 195 -2.70 9.23 18.98
N VAL A 196 -1.80 8.62 18.22
CA VAL A 196 -1.68 8.83 16.78
C VAL A 196 -1.52 7.48 16.08
N SER A 197 -2.28 7.25 15.02
CA SER A 197 -2.14 6.06 14.19
C SER A 197 -1.84 6.45 12.73
N PRO A 198 -0.55 6.59 12.36
CA PRO A 198 -0.13 6.65 10.96
C PRO A 198 -0.29 5.26 10.35
N GLN A 199 -1.20 5.13 9.40
CA GLN A 199 -1.54 3.88 8.75
C GLN A 199 -1.10 3.95 7.28
N ALA A 200 -0.26 3.00 6.84
CA ALA A 200 0.41 3.08 5.55
C ALA A 200 0.88 4.53 5.25
N PRO A 201 1.67 5.14 6.14
CA PRO A 201 2.07 6.53 5.94
C PRO A 201 3.14 6.64 4.86
N VAL A 202 3.02 7.61 3.98
CA VAL A 202 4.12 8.04 3.11
C VAL A 202 5.30 8.51 3.98
N GLY A 203 6.47 7.92 3.77
CA GLY A 203 7.71 8.28 4.48
C GLY A 203 8.67 9.09 3.63
N ASP A 204 8.94 8.63 2.43
CA ASP A 204 9.79 9.26 1.40
C ASP A 204 9.33 8.83 0.01
N TRP A 205 8.75 9.73 -0.76
CA TRP A 205 8.22 9.45 -2.10
C TRP A 205 9.27 8.97 -3.14
N TYR A 206 10.54 9.00 -2.80
CA TYR A 206 11.57 8.38 -3.61
C TYR A 206 11.66 6.86 -3.44
N PHE A 207 11.07 6.32 -2.36
CA PHE A 207 11.04 4.90 -2.02
C PHE A 207 9.62 4.36 -1.76
N ASP A 208 8.63 5.26 -1.73
CA ASP A 208 7.21 4.97 -1.52
C ASP A 208 6.39 5.51 -2.68
N ASP A 209 5.20 4.95 -2.95
CA ASP A 209 4.20 5.45 -3.89
C ASP A 209 4.70 5.56 -5.33
N PHE A 210 5.58 6.53 -5.63
CA PHE A 210 5.90 6.90 -7.02
C PHE A 210 7.21 6.33 -7.53
N LEU A 211 8.16 6.07 -6.64
CA LEU A 211 9.41 5.43 -7.03
C LEU A 211 9.73 4.28 -6.08
N HIS A 212 10.30 3.22 -6.63
CA HIS A 212 10.87 2.11 -5.92
C HIS A 212 12.33 1.99 -6.31
N ASN A 213 13.24 2.35 -5.39
CA ASN A 213 14.68 2.34 -5.61
C ASN A 213 15.09 2.97 -6.95
N GLY A 214 14.50 4.14 -7.28
CA GLY A 214 14.75 4.90 -8.50
C GLY A 214 14.00 4.45 -9.74
N ALA A 215 13.25 3.36 -9.71
CA ALA A 215 12.35 2.95 -10.77
C ALA A 215 10.97 3.59 -10.60
N PHE A 216 10.39 4.11 -11.68
CA PHE A 216 9.12 4.84 -11.61
C PHE A 216 7.93 3.88 -11.61
N PHE A 217 7.07 3.99 -10.60
CA PHE A 217 5.89 3.15 -10.38
C PHE A 217 4.74 3.62 -11.27
N LEU A 218 4.86 3.35 -12.57
CA LEU A 218 4.14 4.02 -13.65
C LEU A 218 2.61 3.94 -13.54
N ALA A 219 2.05 2.74 -13.49
CA ALA A 219 0.59 2.57 -13.56
C ALA A 219 -0.12 3.20 -12.35
N HIS A 220 0.49 3.08 -11.15
CA HIS A 220 0.01 3.69 -9.93
C HIS A 220 0.14 5.21 -9.96
N ALA A 221 1.36 5.73 -10.18
CA ALA A 221 1.64 7.16 -10.20
C ALA A 221 0.79 7.91 -11.23
N TYR A 222 0.65 7.34 -12.45
CA TYR A 222 -0.23 7.90 -13.48
C TYR A 222 -1.66 8.08 -12.96
N ARG A 223 -2.23 7.01 -12.40
CA ARG A 223 -3.62 7.02 -11.94
C ARG A 223 -3.81 7.99 -10.77
N TRP A 224 -2.93 7.90 -9.76
CA TRP A 224 -3.05 8.73 -8.57
C TRP A 224 -2.92 10.22 -8.92
N LEU A 225 -1.91 10.60 -9.69
CA LEU A 225 -1.68 11.98 -10.10
C LEU A 225 -2.81 12.52 -10.96
N ASN A 226 -3.28 11.73 -11.92
CA ASN A 226 -4.42 12.09 -12.77
C ASN A 226 -5.72 12.32 -11.98
N ASN A 227 -5.92 11.61 -10.87
CA ASN A 227 -7.11 11.78 -10.03
C ASN A 227 -6.97 12.91 -8.99
N ASN A 228 -5.75 13.18 -8.49
CA ASN A 228 -5.59 13.94 -7.27
C ASN A 228 -4.67 15.18 -7.38
N ALA A 229 -3.83 15.28 -8.42
CA ALA A 229 -2.79 16.31 -8.48
C ALA A 229 -3.08 17.47 -9.46
N HIS A 230 -4.32 17.60 -9.90
CA HIS A 230 -4.74 18.78 -10.66
C HIS A 230 -4.72 20.03 -9.79
N GLU A 231 -4.31 21.14 -10.39
CA GLU A 231 -4.39 22.45 -9.76
C GLU A 231 -5.84 22.91 -9.59
N ARG A 232 -6.07 23.71 -8.56
CA ARG A 232 -7.33 24.41 -8.35
C ARG A 232 -7.10 25.92 -8.36
N THR A 233 -8.11 26.66 -8.77
CA THR A 233 -8.07 28.14 -8.82
C THR A 233 -8.50 28.81 -7.51
N GLY A 234 -9.01 28.05 -6.55
CA GLY A 234 -9.49 28.56 -5.26
C GLY A 234 -10.28 27.47 -4.50
N PRO A 235 -10.88 27.82 -3.35
CA PRO A 235 -11.73 26.90 -2.59
C PRO A 235 -12.87 26.36 -3.43
N THR A 236 -13.08 25.02 -3.38
CA THR A 236 -14.10 24.33 -4.17
C THR A 236 -14.54 23.04 -3.48
N THR A 237 -15.80 22.65 -3.68
CA THR A 237 -16.34 21.34 -3.27
C THR A 237 -16.18 20.29 -4.35
N GLU A 238 -15.79 20.69 -5.56
CA GLU A 238 -15.69 19.80 -6.72
C GLU A 238 -14.36 19.06 -6.75
N ARG A 239 -14.41 17.81 -7.17
CA ARG A 239 -13.23 17.02 -7.46
C ARG A 239 -12.74 17.30 -8.88
N PRO A 240 -11.43 17.26 -9.13
CA PRO A 240 -10.92 17.33 -10.49
C PRO A 240 -11.50 16.21 -11.35
N THR A 241 -11.78 16.52 -12.62
CA THR A 241 -12.15 15.50 -13.59
C THR A 241 -10.88 14.91 -14.19
N PRO A 242 -10.58 13.63 -13.97
CA PRO A 242 -9.39 13.01 -14.51
C PRO A 242 -9.49 12.82 -16.04
N GLU A 243 -8.34 12.83 -16.71
CA GLU A 243 -8.25 12.44 -18.11
C GLU A 243 -8.55 10.94 -18.27
N VAL A 244 -9.39 10.59 -19.22
CA VAL A 244 -9.80 9.21 -19.47
C VAL A 244 -8.83 8.56 -20.46
N LEU A 245 -8.27 7.41 -20.09
CA LEU A 245 -7.45 6.61 -20.97
C LEU A 245 -8.31 5.96 -22.08
N PRO A 246 -7.81 5.93 -23.32
CA PRO A 246 -8.59 5.41 -24.47
C PRO A 246 -8.73 3.88 -24.47
N SER A 247 -7.99 3.16 -23.61
CA SER A 247 -7.99 1.70 -23.54
C SER A 247 -7.88 1.21 -22.10
N ASN A 248 -8.47 0.04 -21.81
CA ASN A 248 -8.23 -0.70 -20.59
C ASN A 248 -6.99 -1.60 -20.65
N ASP A 249 -6.39 -1.78 -21.82
CA ASP A 249 -5.13 -2.49 -21.99
C ASP A 249 -3.96 -1.53 -21.74
N GLY A 250 -3.59 -1.40 -20.48
CA GLY A 250 -2.50 -0.53 -20.06
C GLY A 250 -1.13 -0.97 -20.57
N TYR A 251 -0.93 -2.28 -20.75
CA TYR A 251 0.33 -2.78 -21.30
C TYR A 251 0.57 -2.22 -22.69
N ASN A 252 -0.35 -2.41 -23.63
CA ASN A 252 -0.21 -1.88 -24.99
C ASN A 252 -0.28 -0.36 -25.02
N LEU A 253 -1.16 0.26 -24.23
CA LEU A 253 -1.32 1.72 -24.17
C LEU A 253 -0.01 2.45 -23.80
N PHE A 254 0.63 2.02 -22.71
CA PHE A 254 1.88 2.65 -22.26
C PHE A 254 3.08 2.21 -23.12
N LEU A 255 3.03 1.02 -23.71
CA LEU A 255 4.05 0.58 -24.65
C LEU A 255 4.05 1.43 -25.93
N ASP A 256 2.87 1.73 -26.49
CA ASP A 256 2.68 2.57 -27.68
C ASP A 256 3.08 4.03 -27.45
N ALA A 257 2.96 4.53 -26.22
CA ALA A 257 3.44 5.85 -25.86
C ALA A 257 4.97 5.95 -25.89
N MET A 258 5.66 4.84 -25.76
CA MET A 258 7.10 4.64 -25.82
C MET A 258 7.91 5.30 -24.68
N THR A 259 7.63 6.53 -24.28
CA THR A 259 8.40 7.29 -23.28
C THR A 259 7.49 7.92 -22.24
N ILE A 260 8.06 8.22 -21.06
CA ILE A 260 7.34 8.89 -19.95
C ILE A 260 6.87 10.28 -20.34
N ASP A 261 7.67 11.02 -21.13
CA ASP A 261 7.29 12.34 -21.64
C ASP A 261 6.08 12.26 -22.58
N GLU A 262 6.05 11.26 -23.45
CA GLU A 262 4.94 11.04 -24.39
C GLU A 262 3.65 10.61 -23.65
N ILE A 263 3.74 9.88 -22.53
CA ILE A 263 2.59 9.59 -21.67
C ILE A 263 1.99 10.88 -21.12
N ASN A 264 2.81 11.81 -20.63
CA ASN A 264 2.35 13.12 -20.18
C ASN A 264 1.66 13.89 -21.31
N ARG A 265 2.32 13.98 -22.46
CA ARG A 265 1.81 14.73 -23.61
C ARG A 265 0.49 14.19 -24.15
N ARG A 266 0.35 12.86 -24.29
CA ARG A 266 -0.86 12.23 -24.88
C ARG A 266 -2.00 12.09 -23.88
N HIS A 267 -1.68 11.69 -22.65
CA HIS A 267 -2.69 11.21 -21.71
C HIS A 267 -2.96 12.16 -20.54
N LEU A 268 -1.95 12.88 -20.01
CA LEU A 268 -2.16 13.92 -19.00
C LEU A 268 -2.34 15.31 -19.60
N LYS A 269 -1.89 15.52 -20.86
CA LYS A 269 -2.02 16.76 -21.61
C LYS A 269 -1.43 17.98 -20.89
N GLY A 270 -0.40 17.76 -20.07
CA GLY A 270 0.24 18.80 -19.27
C GLY A 270 -0.60 19.37 -18.12
N LYS A 271 -1.75 18.76 -17.79
CA LYS A 271 -2.67 19.27 -16.75
C LYS A 271 -2.26 18.93 -15.33
N VAL A 272 -1.18 18.19 -15.15
CA VAL A 272 -0.65 17.76 -13.86
C VAL A 272 0.78 18.29 -13.70
N PRO A 273 0.98 19.54 -13.21
CA PRO A 273 2.30 20.15 -13.10
C PRO A 273 3.29 19.33 -12.30
N PHE A 274 2.84 18.70 -11.22
CA PHE A 274 3.70 17.87 -10.36
C PHE A 274 4.34 16.68 -11.10
N TRP A 275 3.67 16.12 -12.13
CA TRP A 275 4.31 15.13 -13.01
C TRP A 275 5.58 15.69 -13.66
N SER A 276 5.50 16.90 -14.23
CA SER A 276 6.66 17.52 -14.88
C SER A 276 7.76 17.89 -13.87
N GLU A 277 7.38 18.31 -12.64
CA GLU A 277 8.34 18.53 -11.56
C GLU A 277 9.10 17.26 -11.21
N MET A 278 8.41 16.14 -10.99
CA MET A 278 9.07 14.86 -10.70
C MET A 278 10.00 14.42 -11.84
N MET A 279 9.56 14.58 -13.10
CA MET A 279 10.37 14.20 -14.27
C MET A 279 11.63 15.06 -14.42
N ALA A 280 11.65 16.26 -13.84
CA ALA A 280 12.86 17.10 -13.78
C ALA A 280 13.88 16.62 -12.75
N HIS A 281 13.48 15.74 -11.81
CA HIS A 281 14.27 15.26 -10.68
C HIS A 281 14.45 13.72 -10.69
N PRO A 282 15.21 13.16 -11.67
CA PRO A 282 15.36 11.71 -11.82
C PRO A 282 16.19 11.06 -10.69
N ASN A 283 17.00 11.85 -9.98
CA ASN A 283 17.84 11.39 -8.89
C ASN A 283 17.27 11.84 -7.54
N ARG A 284 17.69 11.20 -6.44
CA ARG A 284 17.31 11.61 -5.08
C ARG A 284 18.06 12.89 -4.66
N ASP A 285 17.68 14.02 -5.25
CA ASP A 285 18.21 15.36 -4.94
C ASP A 285 17.41 16.08 -3.84
N GLU A 286 17.67 17.37 -3.65
CA GLU A 286 16.97 18.19 -2.65
C GLU A 286 15.45 18.31 -2.88
N PHE A 287 14.96 18.08 -4.11
CA PHE A 287 13.52 18.04 -4.38
C PHE A 287 12.84 16.92 -3.60
N TRP A 288 13.44 15.72 -3.57
CA TRP A 288 12.92 14.57 -2.83
C TRP A 288 13.26 14.64 -1.34
N LYS A 289 14.53 14.94 -0.99
CA LYS A 289 15.02 14.96 0.39
C LYS A 289 14.24 15.90 1.30
N LYS A 290 13.86 17.09 0.81
CA LYS A 290 13.07 18.03 1.60
C LYS A 290 11.65 17.56 1.91
N ARG A 291 11.14 16.57 1.15
CA ARG A 291 9.82 15.97 1.33
C ARG A 291 9.85 14.73 2.22
N GLU A 292 11.02 14.23 2.57
CA GLU A 292 11.18 13.10 3.49
C GLU A 292 10.82 13.53 4.92
N ILE A 293 9.85 12.85 5.54
CA ILE A 293 9.42 13.17 6.91
C ILE A 293 10.25 12.43 7.96
N LEU A 294 10.85 11.31 7.61
CA LEU A 294 11.51 10.39 8.54
C LEU A 294 12.60 11.02 9.41
N PRO A 295 13.53 11.87 8.90
CA PRO A 295 14.56 12.51 9.74
C PRO A 295 13.98 13.46 10.79
N HIS A 296 12.74 13.88 10.62
CA HIS A 296 12.06 14.87 11.46
C HIS A 296 11.18 14.23 12.55
N LEU A 297 11.01 12.90 12.58
CA LEU A 297 10.23 12.18 13.60
C LEU A 297 10.96 12.20 14.95
N LYS A 298 11.08 13.38 15.53
CA LYS A 298 11.72 13.68 16.82
C LYS A 298 10.71 14.38 17.74
N ASN A 299 10.96 14.28 19.06
CA ASN A 299 10.09 14.86 20.09
C ASN A 299 8.65 14.33 19.97
N VAL A 300 8.51 13.05 19.57
CA VAL A 300 7.22 12.37 19.52
C VAL A 300 6.77 12.08 20.94
N ALA A 301 5.65 12.66 21.35
CA ALA A 301 5.13 12.52 22.71
C ALA A 301 3.88 11.62 22.82
N PRO A 302 2.95 11.61 21.85
CA PRO A 302 1.77 10.74 21.90
C PRO A 302 2.14 9.25 21.78
N ALA A 303 1.25 8.38 22.24
CA ALA A 303 1.33 6.95 21.89
C ALA A 303 1.10 6.78 20.38
N VAL A 304 1.90 5.95 19.73
CA VAL A 304 1.87 5.74 18.27
C VAL A 304 1.50 4.29 17.96
N MET A 305 0.65 4.10 16.96
CA MET A 305 0.35 2.79 16.37
C MET A 305 0.53 2.87 14.86
N VAL A 306 1.65 2.37 14.36
CA VAL A 306 1.92 2.27 12.93
C VAL A 306 1.24 1.01 12.39
N VAL A 307 0.47 1.16 11.31
CA VAL A 307 -0.30 0.06 10.72
C VAL A 307 0.02 -0.07 9.24
N THR A 308 0.20 -1.29 8.76
CA THR A 308 0.36 -1.58 7.33
C THR A 308 -0.12 -2.98 6.96
N GLY A 309 -0.04 -3.30 5.69
CA GLY A 309 -0.36 -4.63 5.16
C GLY A 309 0.82 -5.25 4.43
N TRP A 310 0.99 -6.58 4.54
CA TRP A 310 2.04 -7.31 3.82
C TRP A 310 1.95 -7.13 2.30
N TYR A 311 0.75 -6.89 1.79
CA TYR A 311 0.48 -6.71 0.36
C TYR A 311 0.16 -5.24 0.04
N ASP A 312 0.73 -4.31 0.82
CA ASP A 312 0.73 -2.90 0.49
C ASP A 312 1.81 -2.64 -0.56
N ALA A 313 1.36 -2.33 -1.79
CA ALA A 313 2.24 -2.05 -2.92
C ALA A 313 2.66 -0.58 -2.99
N GLU A 314 2.11 0.27 -2.12
CA GLU A 314 2.27 1.72 -2.15
C GLU A 314 3.21 2.19 -1.04
N ASP A 315 2.84 1.98 0.24
CA ASP A 315 3.49 2.61 1.40
C ASP A 315 4.07 1.62 2.43
N LEU A 316 4.54 0.45 1.99
CA LEU A 316 5.16 -0.52 2.90
C LEU A 316 6.48 0.00 3.48
N TYR A 317 7.32 0.63 2.65
CA TYR A 317 8.57 1.25 3.06
C TYR A 317 8.34 2.32 4.13
N GLY A 318 7.47 3.29 3.86
CA GLY A 318 7.16 4.39 4.78
C GLY A 318 6.65 3.92 6.12
N SER A 319 5.85 2.85 6.13
CA SER A 319 5.32 2.25 7.35
C SER A 319 6.44 1.70 8.24
N PHE A 320 7.28 0.80 7.72
CA PHE A 320 8.37 0.21 8.49
C PHE A 320 9.43 1.25 8.89
N LYS A 321 9.80 2.15 7.97
CA LYS A 321 10.79 3.20 8.27
C LYS A 321 10.24 4.22 9.28
N THR A 322 8.93 4.51 9.29
CA THR A 322 8.30 5.34 10.32
C THR A 322 8.40 4.67 11.70
N TYR A 323 7.98 3.40 11.83
CA TYR A 323 8.10 2.65 13.08
C TYR A 323 9.56 2.62 13.59
N GLN A 324 10.49 2.13 12.75
CA GLN A 324 11.91 2.01 13.10
C GLN A 324 12.57 3.35 13.46
N THR A 325 12.14 4.43 12.81
CA THR A 325 12.69 5.77 13.07
C THR A 325 12.21 6.33 14.39
N ILE A 326 10.92 6.12 14.72
CA ILE A 326 10.39 6.53 16.04
C ILE A 326 11.12 5.77 17.15
N GLU A 327 11.26 4.44 17.02
CA GLU A 327 12.02 3.62 17.98
C GLU A 327 13.44 4.17 18.23
N ARG A 328 14.15 4.47 17.16
CA ARG A 328 15.52 4.95 17.24
C ARG A 328 15.66 6.37 17.80
N GLN A 329 14.73 7.28 17.43
CA GLN A 329 14.87 8.70 17.74
C GLN A 329 14.12 9.15 19.00
N ASN A 330 13.19 8.33 19.52
CA ASN A 330 12.33 8.68 20.67
C ASN A 330 12.29 7.53 21.71
N PRO A 331 13.42 7.20 22.36
CA PRO A 331 13.46 6.10 23.30
C PRO A 331 12.43 6.27 24.44
N GLY A 332 11.63 5.22 24.67
CA GLY A 332 10.61 5.19 25.71
C GLY A 332 9.24 5.74 25.31
N VAL A 333 9.05 6.16 24.09
CA VAL A 333 7.71 6.42 23.53
C VAL A 333 6.99 5.09 23.32
N ASN A 334 5.71 5.02 23.65
CA ASN A 334 4.91 3.87 23.31
C ASN A 334 4.63 3.91 21.79
N ASN A 335 5.32 3.07 21.03
CA ASN A 335 5.22 2.99 19.60
C ASN A 335 5.07 1.53 19.19
N VAL A 336 3.90 1.16 18.67
CA VAL A 336 3.57 -0.22 18.32
C VAL A 336 3.37 -0.39 16.81
N LEU A 337 3.73 -1.58 16.31
CA LEU A 337 3.59 -1.97 14.91
C LEU A 337 2.48 -2.99 14.74
N VAL A 338 1.59 -2.77 13.78
CA VAL A 338 0.55 -3.74 13.40
C VAL A 338 0.64 -4.03 11.91
N VAL A 339 0.83 -5.31 11.55
CA VAL A 339 0.91 -5.73 10.15
C VAL A 339 -0.01 -6.91 9.88
N GLY A 340 -1.01 -6.70 9.02
CA GLY A 340 -1.91 -7.76 8.59
C GLY A 340 -1.69 -8.20 7.15
N PRO A 341 -2.42 -9.20 6.66
CA PRO A 341 -2.29 -9.69 5.29
C PRO A 341 -3.11 -8.83 4.31
N TRP A 342 -2.93 -7.53 4.35
CA TRP A 342 -3.77 -6.56 3.65
C TRP A 342 -3.05 -5.89 2.51
N ILE A 343 -3.83 -5.44 1.55
CA ILE A 343 -3.46 -4.42 0.57
C ILE A 343 -3.48 -3.04 1.22
N HIS A 344 -3.07 -2.01 0.49
CA HIS A 344 -3.15 -0.62 0.91
C HIS A 344 -4.54 -0.25 1.43
N GLY A 345 -4.64 0.08 2.73
CA GLY A 345 -5.91 0.42 3.40
C GLY A 345 -6.90 -0.74 3.60
N GLY A 346 -6.52 -2.00 3.29
CA GLY A 346 -7.43 -3.16 3.32
C GLY A 346 -7.99 -3.53 4.70
N TRP A 347 -7.42 -2.99 5.77
CA TRP A 347 -7.93 -3.15 7.16
C TRP A 347 -9.10 -2.23 7.50
N ALA A 348 -9.28 -1.15 6.75
CA ALA A 348 -10.28 -0.13 7.06
C ALA A 348 -11.72 -0.59 6.77
N SER A 349 -11.91 -1.55 5.89
CA SER A 349 -13.24 -2.04 5.49
C SER A 349 -13.22 -3.53 5.14
N GLY A 350 -14.41 -4.12 5.01
CA GLY A 350 -14.52 -5.54 4.68
C GLY A 350 -14.01 -6.48 5.78
N ASP A 351 -13.96 -7.75 5.47
CA ASP A 351 -13.54 -8.79 6.43
C ASP A 351 -12.01 -9.00 6.44
N GLY A 352 -11.32 -8.76 5.33
CA GLY A 352 -9.88 -9.01 5.19
C GLY A 352 -9.53 -10.50 5.26
N ASP A 353 -10.42 -11.36 4.76
CA ASP A 353 -10.32 -12.82 4.89
C ASP A 353 -9.55 -13.48 3.75
N LYS A 354 -9.29 -12.74 2.67
CA LYS A 354 -8.54 -13.21 1.49
C LYS A 354 -7.99 -12.05 0.66
N LEU A 355 -7.03 -12.39 -0.22
CA LEU A 355 -6.59 -11.55 -1.34
C LEU A 355 -6.48 -12.42 -2.60
N GLY A 356 -7.19 -12.05 -3.66
CA GLY A 356 -7.26 -12.87 -4.87
C GLY A 356 -7.70 -14.30 -4.56
N ALA A 357 -6.88 -15.27 -4.93
CA ALA A 357 -7.11 -16.70 -4.67
C ALA A 357 -6.55 -17.17 -3.29
N VAL A 358 -5.89 -16.30 -2.52
CA VAL A 358 -5.22 -16.69 -1.27
C VAL A 358 -6.11 -16.37 -0.06
N PRO A 359 -6.65 -17.39 0.64
CA PRO A 359 -7.43 -17.20 1.86
C PRO A 359 -6.51 -17.02 3.08
N PHE A 360 -6.94 -16.21 4.04
CA PHE A 360 -6.22 -15.97 5.30
C PHE A 360 -6.86 -16.70 6.51
N GLY A 361 -7.92 -17.46 6.30
CA GLY A 361 -8.53 -18.33 7.31
C GLY A 361 -9.30 -17.62 8.43
N SER A 362 -9.28 -16.29 8.48
CA SER A 362 -9.97 -15.48 9.48
C SER A 362 -10.29 -14.09 8.95
N LYS A 363 -11.23 -13.38 9.61
CA LYS A 363 -11.64 -12.01 9.29
C LYS A 363 -10.65 -11.00 9.87
N THR A 364 -9.48 -10.91 9.27
CA THR A 364 -8.34 -10.17 9.81
C THR A 364 -8.61 -8.67 9.96
N GLY A 365 -9.34 -8.05 9.00
CA GLY A 365 -9.72 -6.64 9.07
C GLY A 365 -10.75 -6.36 10.16
N THR A 366 -11.73 -7.26 10.34
CA THR A 366 -12.71 -7.16 11.44
C THR A 366 -12.02 -7.28 12.79
N PHE A 367 -11.10 -8.25 12.95
CA PHE A 367 -10.31 -8.44 14.16
C PHE A 367 -9.48 -7.18 14.48
N TYR A 368 -8.77 -6.63 13.51
CA TYR A 368 -7.98 -5.41 13.70
C TYR A 368 -8.81 -4.26 14.24
N ARG A 369 -9.94 -3.95 13.60
CA ARG A 369 -10.80 -2.83 14.01
C ARG A 369 -11.40 -2.99 15.40
N ALA A 370 -11.76 -4.22 15.78
CA ALA A 370 -12.41 -4.50 17.06
C ALA A 370 -11.43 -4.70 18.22
N GLU A 371 -10.34 -5.44 17.97
CA GLU A 371 -9.47 -5.96 19.02
C GLU A 371 -8.13 -5.22 19.14
N ILE A 372 -7.77 -4.38 18.14
CA ILE A 372 -6.50 -3.65 18.14
C ILE A 372 -6.74 -2.14 18.06
N GLU A 373 -7.35 -1.65 16.96
CA GLU A 373 -7.48 -0.21 16.71
C GLU A 373 -8.38 0.48 17.74
N PHE A 374 -9.57 -0.06 17.95
CA PHE A 374 -10.52 0.53 18.89
C PHE A 374 -9.99 0.51 20.34
N PRO A 375 -9.48 -0.61 20.89
CA PRO A 375 -8.86 -0.63 22.22
C PRO A 375 -7.67 0.31 22.39
N PHE A 376 -6.83 0.48 21.37
CA PHE A 376 -5.71 1.43 21.42
C PHE A 376 -6.21 2.85 21.70
N PHE A 377 -7.17 3.34 20.95
CA PHE A 377 -7.70 4.70 21.16
C PHE A 377 -8.50 4.83 22.45
N GLU A 378 -9.29 3.82 22.85
CA GLU A 378 -10.00 3.84 24.14
C GLU A 378 -9.05 3.97 25.31
N LYS A 379 -7.92 3.22 25.28
CA LYS A 379 -6.89 3.28 26.33
C LYS A 379 -6.32 4.68 26.51
N TYR A 380 -5.84 5.29 25.43
CA TYR A 380 -5.12 6.57 25.51
C TYR A 380 -6.04 7.80 25.53
N LEU A 381 -7.27 7.69 25.07
CA LEU A 381 -8.19 8.82 24.99
C LEU A 381 -9.28 8.83 26.07
N LYS A 382 -9.55 7.67 26.70
CA LYS A 382 -10.59 7.55 27.76
C LYS A 382 -10.10 6.89 29.03
N ASP A 383 -8.81 6.51 29.13
CA ASP A 383 -8.25 5.71 30.25
C ASP A 383 -8.98 4.38 30.45
N ALA A 384 -9.52 3.81 29.38
CA ALA A 384 -10.17 2.51 29.47
C ALA A 384 -9.16 1.41 29.87
N ASP A 385 -9.60 0.47 30.67
CA ASP A 385 -8.77 -0.66 31.13
C ASP A 385 -8.61 -1.70 30.02
N HIS A 386 -7.91 -1.30 28.96
CA HIS A 386 -7.47 -2.19 27.88
C HIS A 386 -5.99 -2.47 28.02
N SER A 387 -5.60 -3.71 27.76
CA SER A 387 -4.18 -4.05 27.61
C SER A 387 -3.56 -3.21 26.51
N ALA A 388 -2.33 -2.75 26.71
CA ALA A 388 -1.59 -2.16 25.60
C ALA A 388 -1.39 -3.25 24.52
N PRO A 389 -1.48 -2.92 23.24
CA PRO A 389 -1.01 -3.83 22.18
C PRO A 389 0.44 -4.25 22.45
N ALA A 390 0.82 -5.45 22.02
CA ALA A 390 2.23 -5.83 22.03
C ALA A 390 3.02 -4.88 21.13
N GLU A 391 4.33 -4.77 21.36
CA GLU A 391 5.26 -3.95 20.59
C GLU A 391 5.10 -4.16 19.08
N ALA A 392 4.97 -5.42 18.64
CA ALA A 392 4.60 -5.75 17.28
C ALA A 392 3.53 -6.85 17.27
N THR A 393 2.39 -6.58 16.63
CA THR A 393 1.32 -7.56 16.38
C THR A 393 1.24 -7.80 14.87
N VAL A 394 1.67 -8.98 14.44
CA VAL A 394 1.98 -9.25 13.02
C VAL A 394 1.31 -10.54 12.57
N PHE A 395 0.72 -10.53 11.39
CA PHE A 395 0.09 -11.72 10.81
C PHE A 395 1.13 -12.58 10.08
N GLU A 396 1.34 -13.82 10.53
CA GLU A 396 2.19 -14.80 9.84
C GLU A 396 1.41 -15.41 8.69
N THR A 397 1.75 -15.04 7.45
CA THR A 397 1.22 -15.67 6.25
C THR A 397 1.77 -17.09 6.10
N GLY A 398 1.04 -17.97 5.42
CA GLY A 398 1.36 -19.41 5.35
C GLY A 398 0.75 -20.20 6.50
N SER A 399 0.99 -19.86 7.77
CA SER A 399 0.24 -20.40 8.91
C SER A 399 -1.12 -19.73 9.11
N ASN A 400 -1.27 -18.50 8.60
CA ASN A 400 -2.47 -17.67 8.71
C ASN A 400 -2.90 -17.42 10.16
N SER A 401 -1.95 -16.96 10.97
CA SER A 401 -2.16 -16.67 12.39
C SER A 401 -1.49 -15.38 12.84
N TRP A 402 -2.12 -14.69 13.79
CA TRP A 402 -1.51 -13.54 14.46
C TRP A 402 -0.42 -13.96 15.43
N ARG A 403 0.69 -13.23 15.41
CA ARG A 403 1.79 -13.36 16.36
C ARG A 403 2.10 -12.02 16.99
N SER A 404 2.57 -12.08 18.25
CA SER A 404 3.04 -10.91 18.99
C SER A 404 4.52 -11.06 19.30
N PHE A 405 5.25 -9.95 19.17
CA PHE A 405 6.68 -9.86 19.46
C PHE A 405 6.93 -8.64 20.35
N ASP A 406 8.00 -8.70 21.15
CA ASP A 406 8.48 -7.61 22.00
C ASP A 406 9.45 -6.65 21.26
N HIS A 407 9.73 -6.94 19.99
CA HIS A 407 10.58 -6.14 19.12
C HIS A 407 10.36 -6.55 17.66
N TRP A 408 10.45 -5.60 16.73
CA TRP A 408 10.44 -5.91 15.30
C TRP A 408 11.67 -5.33 14.58
N PRO A 409 12.42 -6.12 13.78
CA PRO A 409 12.29 -7.58 13.60
C PRO A 409 12.54 -8.35 14.90
N PRO A 410 12.03 -9.61 15.04
CA PRO A 410 12.28 -10.43 16.22
C PRO A 410 13.78 -10.63 16.47
N ARG A 411 14.22 -10.58 17.73
CA ARG A 411 15.65 -10.70 18.09
C ARG A 411 16.21 -12.10 17.91
N GLU A 412 15.33 -13.10 17.90
CA GLU A 412 15.68 -14.53 17.84
C GLU A 412 15.99 -15.01 16.43
N ILE A 413 15.86 -14.16 15.40
CA ILE A 413 16.15 -14.55 14.02
C ILE A 413 17.64 -14.90 13.83
N SER A 414 17.88 -15.97 13.09
CA SER A 414 19.20 -16.33 12.56
C SER A 414 19.24 -16.04 11.06
N VAL A 415 20.28 -15.34 10.60
CA VAL A 415 20.40 -15.03 9.17
C VAL A 415 20.90 -16.25 8.43
N GLN A 416 20.14 -16.69 7.41
CA GLN A 416 20.52 -17.70 6.47
C GLN A 416 20.76 -17.10 5.09
N GLN A 417 21.70 -17.69 4.33
CA GLN A 417 22.01 -17.29 2.96
C GLN A 417 21.66 -18.41 2.01
N TYR A 418 21.05 -18.07 0.87
CA TYR A 418 20.78 -18.98 -0.21
C TYR A 418 21.39 -18.46 -1.50
N PHE A 419 22.26 -19.25 -2.09
CA PHE A 419 23.07 -18.90 -3.25
C PHE A 419 22.45 -19.44 -4.54
N VAL A 420 22.51 -18.63 -5.57
CA VAL A 420 22.17 -19.04 -6.93
C VAL A 420 23.22 -20.00 -7.45
N ARG A 421 22.76 -21.14 -7.97
CA ARG A 421 23.59 -22.21 -8.52
C ARG A 421 23.14 -22.54 -9.96
N GLU A 422 23.95 -23.33 -10.63
CA GLU A 422 23.65 -23.81 -11.97
C GLU A 422 22.30 -24.58 -12.03
N ARG A 423 21.70 -24.62 -13.22
CA ARG A 423 20.44 -25.33 -13.51
C ARG A 423 19.25 -24.81 -12.70
N GLY A 424 19.23 -23.53 -12.32
CA GLY A 424 18.13 -22.94 -11.59
C GLY A 424 18.00 -23.42 -10.14
N ILE A 425 19.08 -23.87 -9.51
CA ILE A 425 19.09 -24.30 -8.11
C ILE A 425 19.35 -23.10 -7.19
N LEU A 426 18.61 -23.03 -6.09
CA LEU A 426 18.86 -22.17 -4.96
C LEU A 426 19.31 -23.03 -3.77
N SER A 427 20.49 -22.78 -3.21
CA SER A 427 21.12 -23.64 -2.19
C SER A 427 21.72 -22.84 -1.05
N SER A 428 21.67 -23.37 0.17
CA SER A 428 22.38 -22.81 1.33
C SER A 428 23.91 -23.00 1.24
N GLU A 429 24.39 -23.86 0.34
CA GLU A 429 25.82 -24.05 0.13
C GLU A 429 26.39 -22.99 -0.81
N ALA A 430 27.44 -22.30 -0.38
CA ALA A 430 28.13 -21.31 -1.20
C ALA A 430 28.82 -21.95 -2.43
N PRO A 431 28.92 -21.23 -3.56
CA PRO A 431 29.67 -21.71 -4.73
C PRO A 431 31.16 -21.80 -4.40
N ILE A 432 31.83 -22.85 -4.88
CA ILE A 432 33.25 -23.07 -4.67
C ILE A 432 34.10 -22.78 -5.90
N GLY A 433 33.49 -22.78 -7.09
CA GLY A 433 34.21 -22.49 -8.35
C GLY A 433 34.48 -20.99 -8.52
N THR A 434 35.68 -20.65 -8.95
CA THR A 434 36.09 -19.25 -9.17
C THR A 434 36.00 -18.80 -10.63
N ASP A 435 35.49 -19.64 -11.52
CA ASP A 435 35.36 -19.33 -12.95
C ASP A 435 34.31 -18.25 -13.18
N ASP A 436 34.73 -17.09 -13.70
CA ASP A 436 33.84 -15.96 -14.05
C ASP A 436 32.93 -16.26 -15.26
N LYS A 437 33.09 -17.42 -15.92
CA LYS A 437 32.11 -17.96 -16.89
C LYS A 437 30.93 -18.68 -16.25
N SER A 438 30.90 -18.78 -14.91
CA SER A 438 29.75 -19.33 -14.17
C SER A 438 28.66 -18.28 -14.04
N PHE A 439 27.80 -18.17 -15.06
CA PHE A 439 26.65 -17.27 -15.10
C PHE A 439 25.48 -17.91 -15.83
N ASP A 440 24.28 -17.37 -15.61
CA ASP A 440 23.10 -17.57 -16.44
C ASP A 440 22.80 -16.26 -17.16
N GLU A 441 22.32 -16.30 -18.42
CA GLU A 441 22.09 -15.07 -19.20
C GLU A 441 20.70 -15.05 -19.83
N PHE A 442 20.18 -13.85 -20.00
CA PHE A 442 18.91 -13.60 -20.69
C PHE A 442 18.97 -12.28 -21.47
N VAL A 443 18.13 -12.18 -22.49
CA VAL A 443 17.98 -10.96 -23.27
C VAL A 443 16.78 -10.19 -22.77
N SER A 444 16.99 -8.96 -22.32
CA SER A 444 15.95 -8.00 -22.01
C SER A 444 15.63 -7.14 -23.23
N ASP A 445 14.36 -7.12 -23.65
CA ASP A 445 13.88 -6.36 -24.79
C ASP A 445 12.85 -5.31 -24.34
N PRO A 446 13.17 -4.01 -24.30
CA PRO A 446 12.23 -2.97 -23.92
C PRO A 446 10.98 -2.88 -24.81
N ALA A 447 11.00 -3.48 -26.00
CA ALA A 447 9.82 -3.58 -26.86
C ALA A 447 8.88 -4.75 -26.51
N LYS A 448 9.32 -5.66 -25.63
CA LYS A 448 8.54 -6.83 -25.19
C LYS A 448 8.75 -7.07 -23.68
N PRO A 449 8.50 -6.07 -22.83
CA PRO A 449 8.77 -6.18 -21.41
C PRO A 449 7.96 -7.30 -20.77
N VAL A 450 8.46 -7.84 -19.65
CA VAL A 450 7.71 -8.82 -18.83
C VAL A 450 6.50 -8.10 -18.24
N PRO A 451 5.27 -8.58 -18.45
CA PRO A 451 4.09 -8.01 -17.82
C PRO A 451 4.12 -8.26 -16.31
N TYR A 452 3.54 -7.34 -15.53
CA TYR A 452 3.48 -7.50 -14.08
C TYR A 452 2.31 -8.40 -13.63
N THR A 453 1.29 -8.57 -14.49
CA THR A 453 0.08 -9.37 -14.28
C THR A 453 -0.39 -9.96 -15.61
N GLU A 454 -1.15 -11.06 -15.57
CA GLU A 454 -1.89 -11.57 -16.73
C GLU A 454 -3.19 -10.79 -17.01
N ALA A 455 -3.66 -9.98 -16.07
CA ALA A 455 -4.91 -9.23 -16.21
C ALA A 455 -4.77 -8.09 -17.24
N ILE A 456 -5.77 -7.93 -18.09
CA ILE A 456 -5.87 -6.78 -18.99
C ILE A 456 -6.45 -5.60 -18.19
N THR A 457 -5.61 -4.65 -17.85
CA THR A 457 -5.95 -3.50 -17.00
C THR A 457 -5.08 -2.29 -17.33
N ASN A 458 -5.61 -1.08 -17.15
CA ASN A 458 -4.86 0.18 -17.26
C ASN A 458 -4.53 0.80 -15.89
N ARG A 459 -4.70 0.03 -14.82
CA ARG A 459 -4.39 0.43 -13.44
C ARG A 459 -3.62 -0.68 -12.75
N MET A 460 -2.90 -0.35 -11.71
CA MET A 460 -2.35 -1.36 -10.81
C MET A 460 -3.49 -2.19 -10.20
N THR A 461 -3.39 -3.51 -10.34
CA THR A 461 -4.24 -4.45 -9.60
C THR A 461 -3.62 -4.68 -8.23
N VAL A 462 -4.42 -5.06 -7.25
CA VAL A 462 -3.90 -5.42 -5.92
C VAL A 462 -3.59 -6.93 -5.83
N GLU A 463 -4.26 -7.71 -6.65
CA GLU A 463 -4.12 -9.17 -6.70
C GLU A 463 -2.77 -9.64 -7.23
N TYR A 464 -2.03 -8.78 -7.99
CA TYR A 464 -0.73 -9.13 -8.53
C TYR A 464 0.28 -9.55 -7.43
N MET A 465 0.11 -9.02 -6.22
CA MET A 465 0.98 -9.31 -5.07
C MET A 465 0.86 -10.76 -4.57
N VAL A 466 -0.15 -11.49 -4.99
CA VAL A 466 -0.36 -12.92 -4.68
C VAL A 466 -0.61 -13.77 -5.92
N GLU A 467 -0.55 -13.16 -7.12
CA GLU A 467 -0.83 -13.84 -8.39
C GLU A 467 0.18 -14.96 -8.67
N ASP A 468 -0.28 -16.01 -9.33
CA ASP A 468 0.54 -17.16 -9.73
C ASP A 468 1.64 -16.74 -10.71
N GLN A 469 2.88 -16.78 -10.29
CA GLN A 469 4.02 -16.30 -11.06
C GLN A 469 4.50 -17.23 -12.18
N ARG A 470 3.76 -18.32 -12.47
CA ARG A 470 4.11 -19.25 -13.56
C ARG A 470 4.10 -18.60 -14.94
N PHE A 471 3.27 -17.59 -15.16
CA PHE A 471 3.26 -16.85 -16.42
C PHE A 471 4.61 -16.18 -16.70
N ALA A 472 5.24 -15.62 -15.67
CA ALA A 472 6.57 -15.03 -15.77
C ALA A 472 7.66 -16.11 -15.79
N ALA A 473 7.57 -17.13 -14.94
CA ALA A 473 8.56 -18.21 -14.83
C ALA A 473 8.81 -18.98 -16.15
N ARG A 474 7.86 -18.97 -17.08
CA ARG A 474 7.97 -19.65 -18.38
C ARG A 474 8.64 -18.83 -19.48
N ARG A 475 8.95 -17.58 -19.19
CA ARG A 475 9.57 -16.67 -20.16
C ARG A 475 11.08 -16.86 -20.19
N GLY A 476 11.68 -16.70 -21.37
CA GLY A 476 13.13 -16.78 -21.55
C GLY A 476 13.91 -15.56 -21.04
N ASP A 477 13.21 -14.49 -20.65
CA ASP A 477 13.74 -13.25 -20.07
C ASP A 477 13.51 -13.14 -18.56
N VAL A 478 13.16 -14.26 -17.89
CA VAL A 478 13.03 -14.41 -16.44
C VAL A 478 13.89 -15.56 -15.96
N MET A 479 14.85 -15.28 -15.09
CA MET A 479 15.67 -16.32 -14.45
C MET A 479 14.97 -16.84 -13.21
N VAL A 480 14.95 -18.16 -13.05
CA VAL A 480 14.25 -18.86 -11.96
C VAL A 480 15.23 -19.75 -11.21
N TYR A 481 15.26 -19.60 -9.88
CA TYR A 481 16.06 -20.42 -8.99
C TYR A 481 15.21 -20.91 -7.83
N GLN A 482 15.27 -22.22 -7.51
CA GLN A 482 14.47 -22.78 -6.44
C GLN A 482 15.22 -23.82 -5.63
N THR A 483 14.83 -23.97 -4.37
CA THR A 483 15.34 -25.01 -3.48
C THR A 483 14.73 -26.37 -3.84
N GLU A 484 15.32 -27.44 -3.31
CA GLU A 484 14.57 -28.71 -3.16
C GLU A 484 13.37 -28.49 -2.23
N PRO A 485 12.36 -29.41 -2.22
CA PRO A 485 11.27 -29.34 -1.27
C PRO A 485 11.79 -29.27 0.17
N LEU A 486 11.26 -28.34 0.96
CA LEU A 486 11.67 -28.17 2.35
C LEU A 486 11.32 -29.42 3.17
N GLU A 487 12.25 -29.90 3.97
CA GLU A 487 12.07 -31.06 4.84
C GLU A 487 11.23 -30.74 6.09
N SER A 488 11.16 -29.46 6.47
CA SER A 488 10.39 -28.94 7.60
C SER A 488 9.94 -27.51 7.31
N ASP A 489 8.95 -27.02 8.07
CA ASP A 489 8.52 -25.64 8.01
C ASP A 489 9.70 -24.69 8.29
N MET A 490 9.73 -23.56 7.56
CA MET A 490 10.67 -22.47 7.75
C MET A 490 9.89 -21.15 7.87
N VAL A 491 10.09 -20.43 8.97
CA VAL A 491 9.45 -19.12 9.18
C VAL A 491 10.49 -18.03 8.95
N ILE A 492 10.23 -17.17 7.96
CA ILE A 492 11.09 -16.03 7.65
C ILE A 492 10.46 -14.78 8.25
N ALA A 493 11.26 -13.96 8.95
CA ALA A 493 10.84 -12.74 9.62
C ALA A 493 11.85 -11.60 9.42
N GLY A 494 11.33 -10.38 9.27
CA GLY A 494 12.14 -9.18 9.09
C GLY A 494 12.50 -8.89 7.64
N PRO A 495 13.45 -7.96 7.39
CA PRO A 495 13.86 -7.56 6.07
C PRO A 495 14.62 -8.67 5.33
N LEU A 496 14.55 -8.62 4.02
CA LEU A 496 15.27 -9.51 3.11
C LEU A 496 16.28 -8.72 2.31
N ASP A 497 17.48 -9.26 2.15
CA ASP A 497 18.54 -8.65 1.36
C ASP A 497 18.91 -9.55 0.19
N VAL A 498 19.03 -8.98 -1.00
CA VAL A 498 19.53 -9.69 -2.19
C VAL A 498 20.79 -9.00 -2.70
N ASN A 499 21.85 -9.77 -2.85
CA ASN A 499 23.06 -9.37 -3.53
C ASN A 499 23.11 -10.03 -4.89
N LEU A 500 22.86 -9.26 -5.94
CA LEU A 500 23.00 -9.71 -7.32
C LEU A 500 24.37 -9.31 -7.84
N TRP A 501 25.15 -10.28 -8.29
CA TRP A 501 26.31 -10.04 -9.15
C TRP A 501 25.90 -10.14 -10.60
N VAL A 502 25.97 -9.03 -11.33
CA VAL A 502 25.42 -8.91 -12.67
C VAL A 502 26.44 -8.34 -13.65
N SER A 503 26.27 -8.63 -14.93
CA SER A 503 26.84 -7.81 -16.00
C SER A 503 25.80 -7.61 -17.10
N THR A 504 25.93 -6.51 -17.85
CA THR A 504 25.05 -6.17 -18.95
C THR A 504 25.87 -5.77 -20.17
N THR A 505 25.32 -6.01 -21.38
CA THR A 505 25.90 -5.46 -22.63
C THR A 505 25.47 -4.01 -22.86
N GLY A 506 24.46 -3.52 -22.11
CA GLY A 506 24.05 -2.12 -22.09
C GLY A 506 24.86 -1.29 -21.11
N THR A 507 24.48 -0.02 -20.97
CA THR A 507 25.08 0.92 -20.00
C THR A 507 24.13 1.29 -18.87
N ASP A 508 22.89 0.80 -18.88
CA ASP A 508 21.90 0.85 -17.79
C ASP A 508 21.06 -0.43 -17.76
N ALA A 509 20.44 -0.73 -16.64
CA ALA A 509 19.54 -1.87 -16.47
C ALA A 509 18.74 -1.73 -15.19
N ASP A 510 17.53 -2.30 -15.15
CA ASP A 510 16.78 -2.53 -13.91
C ASP A 510 16.88 -4.00 -13.53
N PHE A 511 16.75 -4.29 -12.22
CA PHE A 511 16.65 -5.64 -11.71
C PHE A 511 15.49 -5.74 -10.74
N ILE A 512 14.60 -6.69 -11.03
CA ILE A 512 13.46 -7.03 -10.20
C ILE A 512 13.70 -8.42 -9.62
N VAL A 513 13.56 -8.55 -8.31
CA VAL A 513 13.63 -9.82 -7.61
C VAL A 513 12.31 -10.12 -6.94
N LYS A 514 11.81 -11.34 -7.11
CA LYS A 514 10.61 -11.85 -6.46
C LYS A 514 10.96 -13.05 -5.62
N LEU A 515 10.57 -13.04 -4.35
CA LEU A 515 10.56 -14.21 -3.47
C LEU A 515 9.20 -14.89 -3.60
N ILE A 516 9.17 -16.17 -3.85
CA ILE A 516 7.98 -16.94 -4.20
C ILE A 516 7.91 -18.21 -3.36
N ASP A 517 6.74 -18.50 -2.82
CA ASP A 517 6.39 -19.76 -2.20
C ASP A 517 5.77 -20.70 -3.25
N VAL A 518 6.51 -21.72 -3.64
CA VAL A 518 6.02 -22.74 -4.56
C VAL A 518 5.30 -23.83 -3.76
N GLN A 519 3.98 -23.84 -3.88
CA GLN A 519 3.11 -24.76 -3.15
C GLN A 519 3.05 -26.10 -3.88
N PRO A 520 3.16 -27.24 -3.18
CA PRO A 520 2.95 -28.55 -3.79
C PRO A 520 1.48 -28.77 -4.17
N ASP A 521 1.23 -29.81 -4.98
CA ASP A 521 -0.11 -30.18 -5.41
C ASP A 521 -1.07 -30.38 -4.23
N GLY A 522 -2.29 -29.83 -4.33
CA GLY A 522 -3.38 -30.09 -3.38
C GLY A 522 -3.33 -29.32 -2.06
N THR A 523 -2.41 -28.37 -1.87
CA THR A 523 -2.30 -27.60 -0.62
C THR A 523 -3.39 -26.55 -0.44
N ASN A 524 -3.93 -26.02 -1.52
CA ASN A 524 -5.02 -25.03 -1.49
C ASN A 524 -6.04 -25.36 -2.60
N PRO A 525 -7.29 -25.73 -2.25
CA PRO A 525 -8.33 -26.03 -3.24
C PRO A 525 -8.68 -24.85 -4.17
N ALA A 526 -8.41 -23.61 -3.75
CA ALA A 526 -8.69 -22.41 -4.54
C ALA A 526 -7.57 -22.10 -5.56
N THR A 527 -6.40 -22.73 -5.44
CA THR A 527 -5.25 -22.52 -6.33
C THR A 527 -4.99 -23.74 -7.21
N LEU A 528 -4.31 -23.51 -8.32
CA LEU A 528 -3.84 -24.59 -9.18
C LEU A 528 -2.67 -25.35 -8.52
N PRO A 529 -2.46 -26.64 -8.86
CA PRO A 529 -1.28 -27.38 -8.44
C PRO A 529 0.03 -26.63 -8.77
N ASN A 530 1.01 -26.70 -7.90
CA ASN A 530 2.29 -25.99 -8.02
C ASN A 530 2.15 -24.47 -8.15
N TYR A 531 1.18 -23.89 -7.44
CA TYR A 531 0.95 -22.45 -7.39
C TYR A 531 2.22 -21.72 -6.92
N GLN A 532 2.64 -20.72 -7.67
CA GLN A 532 3.81 -19.91 -7.37
C GLN A 532 3.37 -18.58 -6.75
N MET A 533 3.07 -18.61 -5.44
CA MET A 533 2.59 -17.44 -4.71
C MET A 533 3.73 -16.47 -4.45
N MET A 534 3.62 -15.25 -4.97
CA MET A 534 4.58 -14.20 -4.61
C MET A 534 4.45 -13.84 -3.13
N VAL A 535 5.56 -13.81 -2.41
CA VAL A 535 5.64 -13.45 -0.99
C VAL A 535 6.13 -12.01 -0.83
N ARG A 536 7.17 -11.65 -1.58
CA ARG A 536 7.76 -10.32 -1.59
C ARG A 536 8.45 -10.06 -2.93
N SER A 537 8.52 -8.82 -3.32
CA SER A 537 9.25 -8.40 -4.50
C SER A 537 9.76 -6.98 -4.32
N GLU A 538 10.82 -6.65 -5.04
CA GLU A 538 11.30 -5.28 -5.15
C GLU A 538 12.10 -5.10 -6.44
N VAL A 539 12.24 -3.85 -6.85
CA VAL A 539 13.01 -3.41 -8.01
C VAL A 539 14.14 -2.48 -7.56
N ILE A 540 15.24 -2.50 -8.29
CA ILE A 540 16.21 -1.41 -8.27
C ILE A 540 16.55 -0.98 -9.69
N ARG A 541 16.61 0.32 -9.91
CA ARG A 541 17.20 0.88 -11.13
C ARG A 541 18.72 0.87 -10.98
N GLY A 542 19.38 -0.01 -11.72
CA GLY A 542 20.78 -0.37 -11.50
C GLY A 542 21.79 0.77 -11.62
N ARG A 543 21.45 1.90 -12.27
CA ARG A 543 22.27 3.11 -12.23
C ARG A 543 22.46 3.65 -10.81
N PHE A 544 21.57 3.32 -9.87
CA PHE A 544 21.58 3.76 -8.48
C PHE A 544 22.22 2.73 -7.52
N ARG A 545 22.83 1.67 -8.02
CA ARG A 545 23.45 0.60 -7.21
C ARG A 545 24.46 1.09 -6.18
N ASP A 546 25.16 2.21 -6.48
CA ASP A 546 26.16 2.80 -5.59
C ASP A 546 25.62 4.03 -4.83
N SER A 547 24.69 4.77 -5.42
CA SER A 547 24.12 6.00 -4.85
C SER A 547 22.84 6.42 -5.55
N PHE A 548 21.81 6.74 -4.80
CA PHE A 548 20.57 7.33 -5.35
C PHE A 548 20.72 8.80 -5.77
N GLU A 549 21.75 9.47 -5.30
CA GLU A 549 22.04 10.87 -5.64
C GLU A 549 22.93 10.99 -6.89
N HIS A 550 23.84 10.05 -7.06
CA HIS A 550 24.90 10.06 -8.08
C HIS A 550 24.85 8.78 -8.92
N PRO A 551 23.93 8.73 -9.90
CA PRO A 551 23.78 7.54 -10.75
C PRO A 551 25.06 7.26 -11.55
N LYS A 552 25.36 5.97 -11.76
CA LYS A 552 26.54 5.51 -12.46
C LYS A 552 26.18 4.51 -13.55
N ALA A 553 26.69 4.73 -14.76
CA ALA A 553 26.55 3.79 -15.85
C ALA A 553 27.16 2.43 -15.52
N PHE A 554 26.62 1.36 -16.09
CA PHE A 554 27.33 0.09 -16.16
C PHE A 554 28.43 0.18 -17.22
N GLU A 555 29.50 -0.55 -16.97
CA GLU A 555 30.55 -0.82 -17.95
C GLU A 555 30.20 -2.12 -18.66
N PRO A 556 29.96 -2.11 -20.00
CA PRO A 556 29.48 -3.29 -20.70
C PRO A 556 30.34 -4.52 -20.51
N GLY A 557 29.73 -5.62 -20.09
CA GLY A 557 30.36 -6.91 -19.83
C GLY A 557 31.14 -7.03 -18.52
N VAL A 558 31.30 -5.93 -17.77
CA VAL A 558 32.02 -5.94 -16.49
C VAL A 558 31.08 -6.32 -15.35
N PRO A 559 31.47 -7.27 -14.46
CA PRO A 559 30.67 -7.60 -13.27
C PRO A 559 30.49 -6.42 -12.33
N ALA A 560 29.28 -6.23 -11.85
CA ALA A 560 28.91 -5.23 -10.86
C ALA A 560 28.01 -5.86 -9.80
N GLU A 561 28.17 -5.43 -8.56
CA GLU A 561 27.28 -5.79 -7.46
C GLU A 561 26.07 -4.86 -7.43
N VAL A 562 24.89 -5.44 -7.23
CA VAL A 562 23.63 -4.72 -7.07
C VAL A 562 22.94 -5.26 -5.82
N HIS A 563 22.76 -4.38 -4.83
CA HIS A 563 22.10 -4.71 -3.57
C HIS A 563 20.63 -4.26 -3.62
N ILE A 564 19.71 -5.12 -3.18
CA ILE A 564 18.27 -4.84 -3.14
C ILE A 564 17.73 -5.25 -1.77
N GLU A 565 17.18 -4.29 -1.00
CA GLU A 565 16.37 -4.55 0.18
C GLU A 565 14.93 -4.85 -0.28
N LEU A 566 14.40 -6.06 0.00
CA LEU A 566 13.05 -6.44 -0.37
C LEU A 566 12.01 -6.12 0.72
N LEU A 567 12.35 -5.31 1.69
CA LEU A 567 11.53 -4.97 2.86
C LEU A 567 11.16 -6.20 3.73
N ASP A 568 10.38 -5.93 4.77
CA ASP A 568 10.04 -6.90 5.81
C ASP A 568 8.98 -7.89 5.37
N ILE A 569 9.04 -9.11 5.92
CA ILE A 569 7.98 -10.13 5.84
C ILE A 569 7.83 -10.87 7.17
N LEU A 570 6.70 -11.58 7.33
CA LEU A 570 6.54 -12.71 8.24
C LEU A 570 5.77 -13.79 7.49
N HIS A 571 6.51 -14.80 7.01
CA HIS A 571 5.95 -15.86 6.17
C HIS A 571 6.48 -17.25 6.56
N ARG A 572 5.56 -18.22 6.58
CA ARG A 572 5.89 -19.62 6.79
C ARG A 572 5.88 -20.38 5.47
N PHE A 573 7.06 -20.77 5.02
CA PHE A 573 7.21 -21.82 4.02
C PHE A 573 6.98 -23.19 4.69
N LYS A 574 5.99 -23.92 4.25
CA LYS A 574 5.64 -25.21 4.85
C LYS A 574 6.54 -26.33 4.33
N LYS A 575 6.62 -27.42 5.09
CA LYS A 575 7.24 -28.67 4.63
C LYS A 575 6.67 -29.08 3.27
N GLY A 576 7.53 -29.45 2.34
CA GLY A 576 7.18 -29.82 0.98
C GLY A 576 7.05 -28.66 0.00
N HIS A 577 6.97 -27.40 0.48
CA HIS A 577 7.07 -26.21 -0.36
C HIS A 577 8.51 -25.99 -0.82
N ARG A 578 8.70 -25.14 -1.84
CA ARG A 578 10.03 -24.69 -2.27
C ARG A 578 10.12 -23.18 -2.16
N ILE A 579 11.29 -22.69 -1.78
CA ILE A 579 11.63 -21.28 -1.87
C ILE A 579 12.11 -21.03 -3.29
N MET A 580 11.51 -20.06 -4.00
CA MET A 580 11.92 -19.68 -5.34
C MET A 580 12.26 -18.20 -5.39
N ILE A 581 13.29 -17.84 -6.17
CA ILE A 581 13.57 -16.47 -6.60
C ILE A 581 13.39 -16.38 -8.10
N GLN A 582 12.71 -15.32 -8.56
CA GLN A 582 12.73 -14.91 -9.96
C GLN A 582 13.52 -13.62 -10.08
N VAL A 583 14.36 -13.52 -11.11
CA VAL A 583 15.12 -12.31 -11.46
C VAL A 583 14.79 -11.93 -12.89
N GLN A 584 14.38 -10.69 -13.10
CA GLN A 584 14.01 -10.12 -14.40
C GLN A 584 14.46 -8.66 -14.49
N SER A 585 14.42 -8.06 -15.68
CA SER A 585 14.87 -6.68 -15.91
C SER A 585 13.74 -5.72 -16.32
N THR A 586 12.52 -6.19 -16.39
CA THR A 586 11.32 -5.38 -16.70
C THR A 586 10.12 -5.91 -15.93
N TRP A 587 9.18 -5.02 -15.57
CA TRP A 587 7.95 -5.37 -14.83
C TRP A 587 6.83 -4.41 -15.21
N PHE A 588 6.42 -4.51 -16.46
CA PHE A 588 5.64 -3.47 -17.13
C PHE A 588 4.13 -3.74 -17.13
N PRO A 589 3.27 -2.71 -17.06
CA PRO A 589 3.57 -1.30 -16.82
C PRO A 589 3.50 -0.91 -15.32
N LEU A 590 3.72 -1.85 -14.39
CA LEU A 590 3.86 -1.51 -12.97
C LEU A 590 5.02 -0.54 -12.80
N ILE A 591 6.19 -0.94 -13.34
CA ILE A 591 7.40 -0.13 -13.41
C ILE A 591 7.58 0.38 -14.86
N ASP A 592 8.08 1.60 -15.02
CA ASP A 592 8.48 2.14 -16.31
C ASP A 592 9.64 1.34 -16.92
N ARG A 593 9.85 1.48 -18.24
CA ARG A 593 10.91 0.76 -18.93
C ARG A 593 12.24 1.47 -18.80
N ASN A 594 13.29 0.72 -18.49
CA ASN A 594 14.66 1.20 -18.63
C ASN A 594 15.08 1.15 -20.10
N PRO A 595 15.68 2.22 -20.66
CA PRO A 595 16.16 2.22 -22.04
C PRO A 595 17.37 1.30 -22.25
N GLN A 596 18.02 0.83 -21.18
CA GLN A 596 19.24 0.02 -21.14
C GLN A 596 20.47 0.76 -21.72
N THR A 597 20.27 2.04 -21.98
CA THR A 597 21.29 3.03 -22.33
C THR A 597 21.32 4.09 -21.24
N PHE A 598 22.48 4.39 -20.70
CA PHE A 598 22.61 5.43 -19.69
C PHE A 598 22.43 6.82 -20.34
N VAL A 599 21.35 7.48 -19.96
CA VAL A 599 21.03 8.85 -20.36
C VAL A 599 21.00 9.75 -19.12
N PRO A 600 21.32 11.05 -19.21
CA PRO A 600 21.39 11.95 -18.05
C PRO A 600 20.07 12.03 -17.26
N ASN A 601 18.94 12.12 -17.94
CA ASN A 601 17.62 12.05 -17.35
C ASN A 601 16.82 10.93 -18.00
N ILE A 602 16.55 9.86 -17.25
CA ILE A 602 15.89 8.66 -17.78
C ILE A 602 14.44 8.93 -18.22
N TYR A 603 13.75 9.86 -17.58
CA TYR A 603 12.37 10.21 -17.93
C TYR A 603 12.24 10.96 -19.26
N LEU A 604 13.36 11.55 -19.71
CA LEU A 604 13.47 12.25 -21.00
C LEU A 604 14.17 11.39 -22.07
N ALA A 605 14.33 10.08 -21.80
CA ALA A 605 14.85 9.14 -22.80
C ALA A 605 14.00 9.16 -24.06
N LYS A 606 14.66 9.09 -25.22
CA LYS A 606 14.03 9.08 -26.52
C LYS A 606 13.82 7.66 -27.04
N PRO A 607 12.93 7.43 -28.00
CA PRO A 607 12.70 6.09 -28.56
C PRO A 607 13.98 5.37 -29.02
N GLU A 608 14.95 6.08 -29.59
CA GLU A 608 16.23 5.54 -30.06
C GLU A 608 17.18 5.10 -28.93
N ASP A 609 16.96 5.55 -27.68
CA ASP A 609 17.75 5.15 -26.54
C ASP A 609 17.39 3.74 -26.02
N PHE A 610 16.17 3.27 -26.37
CA PHE A 610 15.67 1.96 -25.91
C PHE A 610 16.27 0.82 -26.75
N GLN A 611 17.18 0.08 -26.15
CA GLN A 611 17.93 -0.97 -26.82
C GLN A 611 17.82 -2.30 -26.09
N LYS A 612 17.92 -3.41 -26.84
CA LYS A 612 18.06 -4.74 -26.23
C LYS A 612 19.41 -4.86 -25.55
N ALA A 613 19.43 -5.50 -24.41
CA ALA A 613 20.67 -5.87 -23.74
C ALA A 613 20.63 -7.31 -23.23
N THR A 614 21.80 -7.95 -23.20
CA THR A 614 21.98 -9.24 -22.55
C THR A 614 22.45 -8.99 -21.13
N HIS A 615 21.73 -9.54 -20.16
CA HIS A 615 22.09 -9.51 -18.75
C HIS A 615 22.58 -10.87 -18.31
N ARG A 616 23.58 -10.89 -17.43
CA ARG A 616 24.12 -12.10 -16.81
C ARG A 616 23.97 -12.03 -15.30
N ILE A 617 23.56 -13.11 -14.71
CA ILE A 617 23.54 -13.34 -13.27
C ILE A 617 24.73 -14.26 -12.95
N LEU A 618 25.74 -13.71 -12.27
CA LEU A 618 26.95 -14.45 -11.93
C LEU A 618 26.73 -15.29 -10.68
N ARG A 619 27.39 -16.47 -10.63
CA ARG A 619 27.24 -17.45 -9.56
C ARG A 619 28.54 -18.17 -9.18
N SER A 620 29.66 -17.49 -9.37
CA SER A 620 30.97 -18.00 -8.96
C SER A 620 31.29 -17.65 -7.49
N ALA A 621 32.30 -18.27 -6.92
CA ALA A 621 32.74 -17.90 -5.57
C ALA A 621 33.31 -16.45 -5.47
N ARG A 622 33.69 -15.84 -6.61
CA ARG A 622 34.10 -14.43 -6.67
C ARG A 622 32.90 -13.49 -6.74
N HIS A 623 31.84 -13.95 -7.38
CA HIS A 623 30.63 -13.17 -7.64
C HIS A 623 29.40 -13.98 -7.22
N PRO A 624 29.18 -14.17 -5.90
CA PRO A 624 28.18 -15.09 -5.37
C PRO A 624 26.82 -14.40 -5.23
N THR A 625 26.00 -14.44 -6.28
CA THR A 625 24.61 -13.98 -6.17
C THR A 625 23.86 -14.80 -5.11
N HIS A 626 23.23 -14.11 -4.15
CA HIS A 626 22.51 -14.75 -3.04
C HIS A 626 21.40 -13.86 -2.44
N ILE A 627 20.49 -14.51 -1.72
CA ILE A 627 19.51 -13.86 -0.83
C ILE A 627 19.83 -14.17 0.63
N ARG A 628 19.68 -13.17 1.50
CA ARG A 628 19.79 -13.27 2.95
C ARG A 628 18.42 -13.13 3.58
N MET A 629 18.08 -14.04 4.48
CA MET A 629 16.76 -14.09 5.12
C MET A 629 16.92 -14.33 6.61
N GLY A 630 16.17 -13.60 7.43
CA GLY A 630 16.06 -13.86 8.87
C GLY A 630 15.12 -15.05 9.11
N VAL A 631 15.62 -16.12 9.72
CA VAL A 631 14.84 -17.32 10.02
C VAL A 631 14.58 -17.42 11.51
N LEU A 632 13.31 -17.54 11.90
CA LEU A 632 12.92 -17.80 13.30
C LEU A 632 13.27 -19.22 13.71
N PRO A 633 13.64 -19.44 14.98
CA PRO A 633 13.83 -20.80 15.52
C PRO A 633 12.52 -21.59 15.45
N LYS A 634 12.66 -22.93 15.38
CA LYS A 634 11.51 -23.85 15.32
C LYS A 634 10.72 -23.89 16.61
#